data_1f987ad1417c8ca3dfc37687167676a8
#
_entry.id   1f987ad1417c8ca3dfc37687167676a8
#
_cell.length_a   1.000
_cell.length_b   1.000
_cell.length_c   1.000
_cell.angle_alpha   90.00
_cell.angle_beta   90.00
_cell.angle_gamma   90.00
#
_symmetry.space_group_name_H-M   'P 1'
#
loop_
_entity.id
_entity.type
_entity.pdbx_description
1 polymer ?
#
loop_
_entity_poly.entity_id
_entity_poly.type
_entity_poly.pdbx_seq_one_letter_code
_entity_poly.pdbx_strand_id
1 'polypeptide(L)'
;MANACGPCIGQWKRHTDDPLRKNSIVTSFNRNFAKRADGNPNTHAFVASPEVVLALTIAGDLCFNPLKDALINQEGEKVKLRVPEGDELPSTGFTQGNPGYLAPAGAQVEIKVNPESQRLQLLAPFPAWDGKDFTDMPLLIKAQGKCTTDHISMAGPWLRFRGHLENISDNMLMGAVNAFNGETNKVWNRLTNTYEGVSGTAKQYKAKGINSIVVAEENYGEG
;
A
#
# COMPACT_ATOMS: atom_id res chain seq x y z
N MET A 1 -1.96 -16.81 -9.14
CA MET A 1 -2.98 -15.85 -8.67
C MET A 1 -2.34 -14.47 -8.73
N ALA A 2 -2.84 -13.58 -9.57
CA ALA A 2 -2.34 -12.22 -9.63
C ALA A 2 -2.89 -11.44 -8.44
N ASN A 3 -2.01 -10.83 -7.66
CA ASN A 3 -2.39 -9.98 -6.55
C ASN A 3 -1.89 -8.56 -6.84
N ALA A 4 -2.77 -7.73 -7.35
CA ALA A 4 -2.42 -6.36 -7.77
C ALA A 4 -1.91 -5.48 -6.63
N CYS A 5 -2.40 -5.68 -5.41
CA CYS A 5 -2.01 -4.88 -4.24
C CYS A 5 -0.94 -5.55 -3.37
N GLY A 6 -0.88 -6.87 -3.34
CA GLY A 6 0.07 -7.60 -2.51
C GLY A 6 1.53 -7.21 -2.77
N PRO A 7 1.98 -7.21 -4.02
CA PRO A 7 3.32 -6.74 -4.36
C PRO A 7 3.55 -5.26 -4.09
N CYS A 8 2.51 -4.43 -4.18
CA CYS A 8 2.62 -3.00 -3.95
C CYS A 8 2.80 -2.65 -2.47
N ILE A 9 2.14 -3.36 -1.57
CA ILE A 9 2.19 -3.14 -0.13
C ILE A 9 3.04 -4.15 0.62
N GLY A 10 3.27 -5.33 0.00
CA GLY A 10 4.05 -6.42 0.58
C GLY A 10 5.53 -6.19 0.35
N GLN A 11 6.21 -5.74 1.38
CA GLN A 11 7.66 -5.70 1.38
C GLN A 11 8.20 -7.02 1.93
N TRP A 12 9.34 -7.45 1.41
CA TRP A 12 10.03 -8.60 1.99
C TRP A 12 11.35 -8.18 2.61
N LYS A 13 11.71 -8.87 3.66
CA LYS A 13 12.98 -8.64 4.34
C LYS A 13 14.08 -9.35 3.57
N ARG A 14 14.95 -8.58 2.95
CA ARG A 14 16.18 -9.09 2.33
C ARG A 14 17.33 -8.99 3.32
N HIS A 15 18.08 -10.06 3.44
CA HIS A 15 19.35 -10.02 4.15
C HIS A 15 20.41 -9.51 3.19
N THR A 16 21.01 -8.38 3.49
CA THR A 16 22.14 -7.83 2.75
C THR A 16 23.28 -7.64 3.74
N ASP A 17 24.47 -8.10 3.38
CA ASP A 17 25.66 -7.92 4.21
C ASP A 17 26.11 -6.44 4.20
N ASP A 18 25.74 -5.70 3.17
CA ASP A 18 26.00 -4.28 3.04
C ASP A 18 24.75 -3.52 2.57
N PRO A 19 24.03 -2.84 3.49
CA PRO A 19 22.84 -2.07 3.15
C PRO A 19 23.14 -0.82 2.31
N LEU A 20 24.39 -0.37 2.25
CA LEU A 20 24.79 0.79 1.44
C LEU A 20 25.10 0.41 -0.01
N ARG A 21 25.28 -0.86 -0.30
CA ARG A 21 25.53 -1.35 -1.66
C ARG A 21 24.34 -1.08 -2.56
N LYS A 22 24.57 -0.40 -3.66
CA LYS A 22 23.58 -0.23 -4.72
C LYS A 22 23.30 -1.58 -5.37
N ASN A 23 22.02 -1.89 -5.54
CA ASN A 23 21.56 -3.10 -6.20
C ASN A 23 20.28 -2.81 -7.01
N SER A 24 19.88 -3.74 -7.84
CA SER A 24 18.71 -3.60 -8.70
C SER A 24 17.74 -4.75 -8.46
N ILE A 25 16.46 -4.44 -8.63
CA ILE A 25 15.38 -5.41 -8.68
C ILE A 25 14.52 -5.11 -9.90
N VAL A 26 14.14 -6.15 -10.64
CA VAL A 26 13.21 -6.04 -11.77
C VAL A 26 11.96 -6.83 -11.43
N THR A 27 10.80 -6.21 -11.56
CA THR A 27 9.52 -6.81 -11.21
C THR A 27 8.49 -6.56 -12.31
N SER A 28 7.43 -7.35 -12.34
CA SER A 28 6.27 -7.12 -13.21
C SER A 28 5.12 -6.42 -12.49
N PHE A 29 5.39 -5.75 -11.39
CA PHE A 29 4.39 -5.04 -10.62
C PHE A 29 4.15 -3.63 -11.18
N ASN A 30 3.02 -3.06 -10.85
CA ASN A 30 2.57 -1.81 -11.44
C ASN A 30 3.32 -0.55 -11.00
N ARG A 31 4.22 -0.62 -10.01
CA ARG A 31 4.93 0.55 -9.48
C ARG A 31 6.34 0.24 -9.03
N ASN A 32 7.22 1.21 -9.25
CA ASN A 32 8.65 1.15 -8.94
C ASN A 32 9.10 2.22 -7.94
N PHE A 33 8.31 2.49 -6.93
CA PHE A 33 8.68 3.47 -5.90
C PHE A 33 9.92 3.05 -5.13
N ALA A 34 10.75 4.03 -4.80
CA ALA A 34 11.90 3.82 -3.91
C ALA A 34 11.47 3.19 -2.58
N LYS A 35 12.28 2.29 -2.05
CA LYS A 35 12.06 1.54 -0.81
C LYS A 35 10.86 0.58 -0.81
N ARG A 36 10.09 0.50 -1.88
CA ARG A 36 8.84 -0.28 -1.90
C ARG A 36 9.09 -1.79 -1.87
N ALA A 37 10.17 -2.26 -2.48
CA ALA A 37 10.44 -3.69 -2.57
C ALA A 37 10.94 -4.29 -1.25
N ASP A 38 11.98 -3.72 -0.65
CA ASP A 38 12.68 -4.26 0.53
C ASP A 38 12.99 -3.23 1.62
N GLY A 39 12.47 -2.01 1.49
CA GLY A 39 12.72 -0.92 2.43
C GLY A 39 14.06 -0.20 2.25
N ASN A 40 14.95 -0.69 1.38
CA ASN A 40 16.28 -0.14 1.20
C ASN A 40 16.28 0.94 0.09
N PRO A 41 16.71 2.19 0.36
CA PRO A 41 16.79 3.25 -0.65
C PRO A 41 17.83 2.97 -1.75
N ASN A 42 18.80 2.08 -1.51
CA ASN A 42 19.82 1.69 -2.46
C ASN A 42 19.40 0.53 -3.39
N THR A 43 18.20 0.01 -3.22
CA THR A 43 17.60 -0.95 -4.15
C THR A 43 16.85 -0.18 -5.23
N HIS A 44 17.43 -0.13 -6.43
CA HIS A 44 16.81 0.49 -7.60
C HIS A 44 15.79 -0.47 -8.19
N ALA A 45 14.51 -0.06 -8.21
CA ALA A 45 13.43 -0.86 -8.74
C ALA A 45 13.12 -0.51 -10.19
N PHE A 46 12.99 -1.53 -11.03
CA PHE A 46 12.60 -1.42 -12.43
C PHE A 46 11.34 -2.26 -12.67
N VAL A 47 10.50 -1.82 -13.59
CA VAL A 47 9.29 -2.53 -14.00
C VAL A 47 9.46 -3.01 -15.42
N ALA A 48 9.16 -4.27 -15.65
CA ALA A 48 9.15 -4.90 -16.97
C ALA A 48 7.97 -5.85 -17.09
N SER A 49 7.70 -6.37 -18.29
CA SER A 49 6.69 -7.39 -18.48
C SER A 49 7.09 -8.71 -17.80
N PRO A 50 6.13 -9.59 -17.44
CA PRO A 50 6.43 -10.87 -16.83
C PRO A 50 7.42 -11.71 -17.65
N GLU A 51 7.31 -11.69 -18.96
CA GLU A 51 8.17 -12.43 -19.89
C GLU A 51 9.62 -11.94 -19.81
N VAL A 52 9.81 -10.62 -19.77
CA VAL A 52 11.15 -10.02 -19.64
C VAL A 52 11.73 -10.34 -18.26
N VAL A 53 10.94 -10.23 -17.21
CA VAL A 53 11.39 -10.59 -15.85
C VAL A 53 11.84 -12.06 -15.80
N LEU A 54 11.06 -12.96 -16.40
CA LEU A 54 11.40 -14.38 -16.46
C LEU A 54 12.70 -14.61 -17.25
N ALA A 55 12.83 -13.98 -18.40
CA ALA A 55 14.02 -14.10 -19.25
C ALA A 55 15.30 -13.64 -18.53
N LEU A 56 15.24 -12.48 -17.88
CA LEU A 56 16.36 -11.95 -17.08
C LEU A 56 16.69 -12.85 -15.88
N THR A 57 15.67 -13.47 -15.27
CA THR A 57 15.85 -14.42 -14.16
C THR A 57 16.58 -15.66 -14.59
N ILE A 58 16.19 -16.23 -15.75
CA ILE A 58 16.84 -17.44 -16.30
C ILE A 58 18.27 -17.12 -16.73
N ALA A 59 18.50 -15.95 -17.35
CA ALA A 59 19.83 -15.53 -17.78
C ALA A 59 20.76 -15.21 -16.60
N GLY A 60 20.21 -14.77 -15.45
CA GLY A 60 20.99 -14.25 -14.33
C GLY A 60 21.74 -12.96 -14.64
N ASP A 61 21.39 -12.28 -15.72
CA ASP A 61 22.04 -11.07 -16.21
C ASP A 61 21.02 -10.03 -16.65
N LEU A 62 21.08 -8.83 -16.08
CA LEU A 62 20.21 -7.71 -16.44
C LEU A 62 20.54 -7.08 -17.80
N CYS A 63 21.71 -7.39 -18.37
CA CYS A 63 22.09 -6.95 -19.71
C CYS A 63 21.59 -7.88 -20.82
N PHE A 64 21.03 -9.04 -20.47
CA PHE A 64 20.50 -10.01 -21.42
C PHE A 64 19.32 -9.45 -22.21
N ASN A 65 19.41 -9.51 -23.54
CA ASN A 65 18.32 -9.12 -24.42
C ASN A 65 17.60 -10.37 -24.98
N PRO A 66 16.40 -10.71 -24.48
CA PRO A 66 15.71 -11.94 -24.86
C PRO A 66 15.33 -12.04 -26.35
N LEU A 67 15.29 -10.90 -27.06
CA LEU A 67 15.01 -10.88 -28.50
C LEU A 67 16.25 -11.16 -29.37
N LYS A 68 17.45 -10.89 -28.84
CA LYS A 68 18.71 -10.99 -29.60
C LYS A 68 19.61 -12.11 -29.12
N ASP A 69 19.74 -12.23 -27.79
CA ASP A 69 20.69 -13.11 -27.15
C ASP A 69 20.16 -14.55 -27.04
N ALA A 70 21.06 -15.48 -26.81
CA ALA A 70 20.76 -16.89 -26.60
C ALA A 70 21.34 -17.34 -25.25
N LEU A 71 20.63 -18.19 -24.56
CA LEU A 71 21.09 -18.88 -23.35
C LEU A 71 21.97 -20.09 -23.76
N ILE A 72 22.76 -20.56 -22.83
CA ILE A 72 23.50 -21.83 -22.96
C ILE A 72 22.83 -22.86 -22.07
N ASN A 73 22.39 -23.99 -22.64
CA ASN A 73 21.82 -25.09 -21.89
C ASN A 73 22.91 -25.92 -21.19
N GLN A 74 22.49 -26.96 -20.45
CA GLN A 74 23.43 -27.83 -19.73
C GLN A 74 24.33 -28.64 -20.68
N GLU A 75 23.89 -28.88 -21.92
CA GLU A 75 24.64 -29.57 -22.95
C GLU A 75 25.61 -28.63 -23.73
N GLY A 76 25.65 -27.35 -23.37
CA GLY A 76 26.49 -26.34 -24.02
C GLY A 76 25.92 -25.76 -25.31
N GLU A 77 24.67 -26.06 -25.64
CA GLU A 77 24.03 -25.58 -26.84
C GLU A 77 23.38 -24.20 -26.64
N LYS A 78 23.33 -23.41 -27.72
CA LYS A 78 22.66 -22.10 -27.74
C LYS A 78 21.16 -22.29 -27.89
N VAL A 79 20.41 -21.83 -26.88
CA VAL A 79 18.95 -21.86 -26.87
C VAL A 79 18.41 -20.42 -26.87
N LYS A 80 17.56 -20.11 -27.83
CA LYS A 80 16.87 -18.84 -27.92
C LYS A 80 15.48 -18.95 -27.26
N LEU A 81 15.16 -18.04 -26.37
CA LEU A 81 13.82 -17.97 -25.78
C LEU A 81 12.79 -17.60 -26.86
N ARG A 82 11.68 -18.30 -26.88
CA ARG A 82 10.55 -17.93 -27.74
C ARG A 82 9.81 -16.75 -27.13
N VAL A 83 9.42 -15.81 -27.97
CA VAL A 83 8.45 -14.79 -27.58
C VAL A 83 7.12 -15.48 -27.31
N PRO A 84 6.51 -15.36 -26.12
CA PRO A 84 5.23 -15.99 -25.88
C PRO A 84 4.16 -15.36 -26.78
N GLU A 85 3.38 -16.21 -27.40
CA GLU A 85 2.15 -15.83 -28.08
C GLU A 85 1.01 -16.11 -27.11
N GLY A 86 0.23 -15.07 -26.80
CA GLY A 86 -0.90 -15.19 -25.87
C GLY A 86 -2.21 -15.27 -26.62
N ASP A 87 -3.07 -16.20 -26.24
CA ASP A 87 -4.47 -16.18 -26.62
C ASP A 87 -5.24 -15.24 -25.70
N GLU A 88 -6.19 -14.48 -26.22
CA GLU A 88 -7.06 -13.62 -25.41
C GLU A 88 -7.88 -14.43 -24.41
N LEU A 89 -8.28 -15.64 -24.82
CA LEU A 89 -9.00 -16.58 -23.98
C LEU A 89 -8.40 -17.99 -24.18
N PRO A 90 -8.45 -18.85 -23.14
CA PRO A 90 -8.06 -20.24 -23.32
C PRO A 90 -8.87 -20.92 -24.45
N SER A 91 -8.20 -21.54 -25.42
CA SER A 91 -8.86 -22.21 -26.57
C SER A 91 -9.84 -23.30 -26.14
N THR A 92 -9.64 -23.89 -24.96
CA THR A 92 -10.50 -24.89 -24.32
C THR A 92 -11.58 -24.33 -23.43
N GLY A 93 -11.70 -22.99 -23.34
CA GLY A 93 -12.53 -22.31 -22.36
C GLY A 93 -11.96 -22.38 -20.95
N PHE A 94 -12.66 -21.78 -20.01
CA PHE A 94 -12.27 -21.84 -18.60
C PHE A 94 -12.70 -23.17 -17.99
N THR A 95 -11.77 -23.83 -17.31
CA THR A 95 -12.13 -25.00 -16.50
C THR A 95 -13.13 -24.57 -15.45
N GLN A 96 -14.29 -25.23 -15.42
CA GLN A 96 -15.22 -25.05 -14.30
C GLN A 96 -14.54 -25.56 -13.02
N GLY A 97 -13.96 -24.63 -12.27
CA GLY A 97 -13.41 -24.95 -10.97
C GLY A 97 -14.53 -25.24 -9.95
N ASN A 98 -14.16 -25.86 -8.87
CA ASN A 98 -15.04 -25.84 -7.68
C ASN A 98 -15.39 -24.37 -7.42
N PRO A 99 -16.70 -23.98 -7.34
CA PRO A 99 -17.12 -22.60 -7.15
C PRO A 99 -16.52 -21.96 -5.90
N GLY A 100 -15.90 -22.73 -5.00
CA GLY A 100 -15.24 -22.20 -3.80
C GLY A 100 -16.18 -21.43 -2.88
N TYR A 101 -17.45 -21.35 -3.24
CA TYR A 101 -18.47 -20.69 -2.44
C TYR A 101 -18.87 -21.58 -1.28
N LEU A 102 -18.63 -21.10 -0.07
CA LEU A 102 -19.17 -21.65 1.15
C LEU A 102 -20.31 -20.76 1.59
N ALA A 103 -21.52 -21.30 1.64
CA ALA A 103 -22.66 -20.55 2.14
C ALA A 103 -22.39 -20.14 3.61
N PRO A 104 -22.79 -18.93 4.02
CA PRO A 104 -22.75 -18.55 5.42
C PRO A 104 -23.50 -19.57 6.27
N ALA A 105 -22.97 -19.88 7.43
CA ALA A 105 -23.57 -20.88 8.33
C ALA A 105 -24.99 -20.51 8.80
N GLY A 106 -25.46 -19.30 8.50
CA GLY A 106 -26.82 -18.83 8.83
C GLY A 106 -27.08 -18.63 10.33
N ALA A 107 -26.14 -19.05 11.15
CA ALA A 107 -26.25 -18.90 12.60
C ALA A 107 -25.73 -17.54 13.04
N GLN A 108 -26.27 -17.02 14.11
CA GLN A 108 -25.65 -15.88 14.80
C GLN A 108 -24.34 -16.35 15.41
N VAL A 109 -23.23 -15.92 14.78
CA VAL A 109 -21.89 -16.20 15.28
C VAL A 109 -21.44 -15.01 16.11
N GLU A 110 -21.14 -15.25 17.38
CA GLU A 110 -20.53 -14.25 18.24
C GLU A 110 -19.07 -14.05 17.83
N ILE A 111 -18.74 -12.82 17.44
CA ILE A 111 -17.35 -12.45 17.12
C ILE A 111 -16.64 -12.08 18.42
N LYS A 112 -15.66 -12.89 18.82
CA LYS A 112 -14.83 -12.64 20.00
C LYS A 112 -13.46 -12.13 19.58
N VAL A 113 -13.15 -10.90 19.99
CA VAL A 113 -11.83 -10.29 19.81
C VAL A 113 -11.20 -10.15 21.19
N ASN A 114 -9.94 -10.57 21.33
CA ASN A 114 -9.19 -10.34 22.56
C ASN A 114 -9.10 -8.83 22.81
N PRO A 115 -9.57 -8.30 23.96
CA PRO A 115 -9.50 -6.88 24.28
C PRO A 115 -8.09 -6.29 24.24
N GLU A 116 -7.06 -7.10 24.53
CA GLU A 116 -5.66 -6.71 24.51
C GLU A 116 -5.01 -6.81 23.10
N SER A 117 -5.81 -7.17 22.08
CA SER A 117 -5.29 -7.29 20.73
C SER A 117 -4.86 -5.94 20.19
N GLN A 118 -3.63 -5.85 19.71
CA GLN A 118 -3.15 -4.67 18.99
C GLN A 118 -3.50 -4.69 17.50
N ARG A 119 -3.89 -5.86 16.98
CA ARG A 119 -4.17 -6.07 15.57
C ARG A 119 -5.64 -6.01 15.21
N LEU A 120 -6.52 -6.43 16.11
CA LEU A 120 -7.96 -6.52 15.88
C LEU A 120 -8.69 -5.68 16.92
N GLN A 121 -9.73 -5.00 16.48
CA GLN A 121 -10.62 -4.22 17.33
C GLN A 121 -12.05 -4.52 16.93
N LEU A 122 -12.89 -4.82 17.90
CA LEU A 122 -14.33 -4.87 17.68
C LEU A 122 -14.86 -3.43 17.69
N LEU A 123 -15.37 -2.99 16.54
CA LEU A 123 -15.91 -1.64 16.39
C LEU A 123 -17.37 -1.61 16.83
N ALA A 124 -17.76 -0.56 17.55
CA ALA A 124 -19.15 -0.20 17.70
C ALA A 124 -19.72 0.29 16.36
N PRO A 125 -20.99 0.07 16.05
CA PRO A 125 -21.64 0.64 14.89
C PRO A 125 -21.48 2.17 14.86
N PHE A 126 -21.21 2.72 13.68
CA PHE A 126 -21.19 4.17 13.52
C PHE A 126 -22.60 4.74 13.70
N PRO A 127 -22.76 5.91 14.34
CA PRO A 127 -24.06 6.53 14.47
C PRO A 127 -24.65 6.85 13.10
N ALA A 128 -25.94 6.66 12.94
CA ALA A 128 -26.64 7.08 11.74
C ALA A 128 -26.60 8.61 11.61
N TRP A 129 -26.60 9.11 10.36
CA TRP A 129 -26.75 10.53 10.13
C TRP A 129 -28.09 11.03 10.66
N ASP A 130 -28.09 12.11 11.42
CA ASP A 130 -29.26 12.70 12.08
C ASP A 130 -30.08 13.64 11.18
N GLY A 131 -29.69 13.78 9.90
CA GLY A 131 -30.33 14.66 8.93
C GLY A 131 -29.89 16.12 9.02
N LYS A 132 -28.89 16.45 9.83
CA LYS A 132 -28.39 17.83 9.98
C LYS A 132 -27.04 17.98 9.30
N ASP A 133 -26.80 19.17 8.75
CA ASP A 133 -25.50 19.51 8.19
C ASP A 133 -24.45 19.68 9.30
N PHE A 134 -23.21 19.35 8.94
CA PHE A 134 -22.08 19.63 9.81
C PHE A 134 -21.72 21.13 9.74
N THR A 135 -21.72 21.79 10.89
CA THR A 135 -21.38 23.20 11.02
C THR A 135 -20.17 23.39 11.92
N ASP A 136 -19.52 24.55 11.81
CA ASP A 136 -18.45 25.01 12.71
C ASP A 136 -17.26 24.06 12.84
N MET A 137 -16.98 23.27 11.80
CA MET A 137 -15.87 22.35 11.77
C MET A 137 -14.54 23.09 11.62
N PRO A 138 -13.59 22.97 12.56
CA PRO A 138 -12.24 23.46 12.35
C PRO A 138 -11.54 22.71 11.21
N LEU A 139 -10.73 23.42 10.45
CA LEU A 139 -9.83 22.81 9.48
C LEU A 139 -8.72 22.08 10.25
N LEU A 140 -8.66 20.76 10.09
CA LEU A 140 -7.59 19.93 10.66
C LEU A 140 -6.29 20.15 9.90
N ILE A 141 -6.34 20.02 8.58
CA ILE A 141 -5.21 20.24 7.68
C ILE A 141 -5.71 20.70 6.30
N LYS A 142 -5.00 21.62 5.69
CA LYS A 142 -5.04 21.87 4.25
C LYS A 142 -3.80 21.22 3.64
N ALA A 143 -3.98 20.07 2.97
CA ALA A 143 -2.88 19.39 2.32
C ALA A 143 -2.49 20.12 1.05
N GLN A 144 -1.20 20.44 0.91
CA GLN A 144 -0.61 21.07 -0.26
C GLN A 144 -0.12 20.04 -1.25
N GLY A 145 -0.38 20.29 -2.54
CA GLY A 145 0.07 19.45 -3.62
C GLY A 145 -0.54 18.05 -3.59
N LYS A 146 0.19 17.08 -4.05
CA LYS A 146 -0.25 15.69 -4.19
C LYS A 146 -0.42 15.00 -2.83
N CYS A 147 -1.62 14.51 -2.56
CA CYS A 147 -1.93 13.79 -1.32
C CYS A 147 -2.45 12.38 -1.64
N THR A 148 -1.53 11.43 -1.81
CA THR A 148 -1.85 10.05 -2.17
C THR A 148 -2.32 9.23 -0.96
N THR A 149 -2.76 7.99 -1.21
CA THR A 149 -3.11 7.05 -0.13
C THR A 149 -1.99 6.82 0.86
N ASP A 150 -0.72 6.85 0.43
CA ASP A 150 0.44 6.73 1.33
C ASP A 150 0.65 7.96 2.22
N HIS A 151 0.18 9.14 1.81
CA HIS A 151 0.20 10.33 2.67
C HIS A 151 -0.93 10.31 3.69
N ILE A 152 -2.06 9.67 3.34
CA ILE A 152 -3.26 9.61 4.20
C ILE A 152 -3.11 8.52 5.27
N SER A 153 -2.72 7.31 4.85
CA SER A 153 -2.49 6.18 5.76
C SER A 153 -1.46 5.24 5.15
N MET A 154 -0.21 5.45 5.52
CA MET A 154 0.90 4.71 4.93
C MET A 154 0.90 3.23 5.33
N ALA A 155 1.43 2.41 4.44
CA ALA A 155 1.66 0.99 4.64
C ALA A 155 2.91 0.71 5.50
N GLY A 156 3.62 -0.35 5.22
CA GLY A 156 4.85 -0.72 5.93
C GLY A 156 4.59 -1.19 7.35
N PRO A 157 5.31 -0.70 8.36
CA PRO A 157 5.16 -1.15 9.76
C PRO A 157 3.75 -0.98 10.34
N TRP A 158 2.97 -0.04 9.80
CA TRP A 158 1.60 0.23 10.21
C TRP A 158 0.62 -0.89 9.86
N LEU A 159 0.92 -1.72 8.86
CA LEU A 159 0.05 -2.83 8.45
C LEU A 159 -0.20 -3.86 9.56
N ARG A 160 0.64 -3.91 10.57
CA ARG A 160 0.38 -4.74 11.76
C ARG A 160 -0.92 -4.37 12.48
N PHE A 161 -1.38 -3.13 12.33
CA PHE A 161 -2.60 -2.60 12.95
C PHE A 161 -3.81 -2.54 12.01
N ARG A 162 -3.73 -3.06 10.79
CA ARG A 162 -4.77 -2.88 9.77
C ARG A 162 -6.16 -3.38 10.14
N GLY A 163 -6.30 -4.18 11.17
CA GLY A 163 -7.59 -4.62 11.74
C GLY A 163 -7.97 -3.91 13.04
N HIS A 164 -7.21 -2.89 13.45
CA HIS A 164 -7.40 -2.13 14.67
C HIS A 164 -7.45 -0.64 14.36
N LEU A 165 -8.68 -0.10 14.21
CA LEU A 165 -8.88 1.27 13.73
C LEU A 165 -8.19 2.31 14.62
N GLU A 166 -8.29 2.17 15.93
CA GLU A 166 -7.70 3.13 16.86
C GLU A 166 -6.18 3.19 16.73
N ASN A 167 -5.51 2.03 16.65
CA ASN A 167 -4.05 1.99 16.54
C ASN A 167 -3.57 2.45 15.16
N ILE A 168 -4.25 2.06 14.06
CA ILE A 168 -3.81 2.49 12.72
C ILE A 168 -4.09 3.97 12.49
N SER A 169 -5.07 4.56 13.18
CA SER A 169 -5.37 5.98 13.05
C SER A 169 -4.24 6.90 13.49
N ASP A 170 -3.24 6.38 14.22
CA ASP A 170 -2.05 7.13 14.61
C ASP A 170 -1.18 7.54 13.41
N ASN A 171 -1.34 6.89 12.24
CA ASN A 171 -0.65 7.29 11.03
C ASN A 171 -1.44 8.26 10.12
N MET A 172 -2.62 8.69 10.55
CA MET A 172 -3.50 9.53 9.74
C MET A 172 -2.81 10.82 9.29
N LEU A 173 -2.72 10.99 7.97
CA LEU A 173 -2.20 12.19 7.30
C LEU A 173 -0.77 12.60 7.71
N MET A 174 0.01 11.67 8.27
CA MET A 174 1.39 11.95 8.68
C MET A 174 2.30 12.34 7.51
N GLY A 175 2.00 11.87 6.29
CA GLY A 175 2.77 12.20 5.08
C GLY A 175 2.25 13.44 4.34
N ALA A 176 1.11 13.99 4.72
CA ALA A 176 0.55 15.16 4.06
C ALA A 176 1.30 16.44 4.45
N VAL A 177 1.64 17.26 3.46
CA VAL A 177 2.27 18.57 3.68
C VAL A 177 1.21 19.58 4.02
N ASN A 178 1.36 20.29 5.13
CA ASN A 178 0.45 21.34 5.54
C ASN A 178 0.74 22.64 4.78
N ALA A 179 -0.24 23.15 4.04
CA ALA A 179 -0.11 24.36 3.21
C ALA A 179 0.21 25.64 4.03
N PHE A 180 -0.06 25.64 5.32
CA PHE A 180 0.18 26.83 6.15
C PHE A 180 1.61 26.96 6.69
N ASN A 181 2.36 25.86 6.76
CA ASN A 181 3.72 25.87 7.30
C ASN A 181 4.73 25.10 6.45
N GLY A 182 4.27 24.36 5.40
CA GLY A 182 5.13 23.54 4.54
C GLY A 182 5.69 22.28 5.22
N GLU A 183 5.23 21.93 6.41
CA GLU A 183 5.73 20.77 7.17
C GLU A 183 4.77 19.59 7.11
N THR A 184 5.29 18.37 7.24
CA THR A 184 4.50 17.15 7.38
C THR A 184 4.21 16.86 8.84
N ASN A 185 3.07 16.19 9.10
CA ASN A 185 2.64 15.79 10.42
C ASN A 185 2.65 16.96 11.46
N LYS A 186 2.28 18.16 11.04
CA LYS A 186 2.32 19.35 11.89
C LYS A 186 1.17 20.30 11.56
N VAL A 187 0.17 20.36 12.43
CA VAL A 187 -1.05 21.16 12.28
C VAL A 187 -1.30 22.02 13.50
N TRP A 188 -2.00 23.13 13.30
CA TRP A 188 -2.40 24.00 14.40
C TRP A 188 -3.53 23.40 15.19
N ASN A 189 -3.29 23.07 16.45
CA ASN A 189 -4.32 22.61 17.36
C ASN A 189 -4.99 23.81 18.07
N ARG A 190 -6.28 24.01 17.79
CA ARG A 190 -7.04 25.13 18.37
C ARG A 190 -7.32 24.98 19.87
N LEU A 191 -7.23 23.76 20.41
CA LEU A 191 -7.46 23.52 21.83
C LEU A 191 -6.25 23.95 22.70
N THR A 192 -5.05 23.71 22.15
CA THR A 192 -3.80 23.99 22.86
C THR A 192 -3.11 25.28 22.37
N ASN A 193 -3.54 25.81 21.22
CA ASN A 193 -2.90 26.94 20.53
C ASN A 193 -1.42 26.65 20.20
N THR A 194 -1.11 25.42 19.79
CA THR A 194 0.23 24.98 19.41
C THR A 194 0.20 24.13 18.15
N TYR A 195 1.35 23.96 17.50
CA TYR A 195 1.52 23.00 16.42
C TYR A 195 1.80 21.60 16.97
N GLU A 196 0.98 20.63 16.56
CA GLU A 196 1.03 19.25 17.01
C GLU A 196 0.90 18.27 15.84
N GLY A 197 1.09 16.97 16.10
CA GLY A 197 0.85 15.92 15.12
C GLY A 197 -0.62 15.83 14.70
N VAL A 198 -0.86 15.52 13.41
CA VAL A 198 -2.21 15.51 12.82
C VAL A 198 -3.14 14.55 13.57
N SER A 199 -2.71 13.28 13.72
CA SER A 199 -3.54 12.26 14.38
C SER A 199 -3.81 12.59 15.85
N GLY A 200 -2.81 13.09 16.56
CA GLY A 200 -2.97 13.53 17.95
C GLY A 200 -4.00 14.66 18.09
N THR A 201 -3.92 15.67 17.22
CA THR A 201 -4.88 16.77 17.18
C THR A 201 -6.30 16.27 16.87
N ALA A 202 -6.43 15.39 15.88
CA ALA A 202 -7.73 14.79 15.54
C ALA A 202 -8.34 13.99 16.70
N LYS A 203 -7.52 13.21 17.42
CA LYS A 203 -7.97 12.47 18.61
C LYS A 203 -8.41 13.40 19.73
N GLN A 204 -7.73 14.51 19.95
CA GLN A 204 -8.14 15.51 20.92
C GLN A 204 -9.47 16.18 20.54
N TYR A 205 -9.67 16.51 19.26
CA TYR A 205 -10.95 17.01 18.75
C TYR A 205 -12.07 15.99 18.95
N LYS A 206 -11.84 14.75 18.56
CA LYS A 206 -12.79 13.63 18.77
C LYS A 206 -13.20 13.51 20.25
N ALA A 207 -12.24 13.56 21.17
CA ALA A 207 -12.49 13.48 22.61
C ALA A 207 -13.34 14.63 23.15
N LYS A 208 -13.37 15.77 22.45
CA LYS A 208 -14.20 16.94 22.76
C LYS A 208 -15.50 17.01 21.94
N GLY A 209 -15.80 15.99 21.13
CA GLY A 209 -16.97 15.99 20.25
C GLY A 209 -16.88 17.01 19.11
N ILE A 210 -15.70 17.46 18.76
CA ILE A 210 -15.46 18.45 17.70
C ILE A 210 -15.20 17.68 16.41
N ASN A 211 -16.08 17.85 15.41
CA ASN A 211 -15.85 17.41 14.06
C ASN A 211 -14.84 18.34 13.37
N SER A 212 -13.99 17.78 12.50
CA SER A 212 -13.01 18.57 11.76
C SER A 212 -13.03 18.20 10.28
N ILE A 213 -12.53 19.11 9.43
CA ILE A 213 -12.48 18.95 8.00
C ILE A 213 -11.04 18.90 7.50
N VAL A 214 -10.81 18.10 6.46
CA VAL A 214 -9.57 18.05 5.69
C VAL A 214 -9.85 18.62 4.32
N VAL A 215 -8.98 19.51 3.85
CA VAL A 215 -9.02 20.07 2.48
C VAL A 215 -7.71 19.70 1.78
N ALA A 216 -7.77 19.27 0.54
CA ALA A 216 -6.60 18.90 -0.24
C ALA A 216 -6.65 19.53 -1.65
N GLU A 217 -5.48 19.70 -2.26
CA GLU A 217 -5.33 20.34 -3.57
C GLU A 217 -5.40 19.34 -4.73
N GLU A 218 -4.49 18.36 -4.74
CA GLU A 218 -4.31 17.46 -5.88
C GLU A 218 -4.42 15.99 -5.49
N ASN A 219 -5.10 15.20 -6.33
CA ASN A 219 -5.06 13.73 -6.30
C ASN A 219 -5.23 13.13 -4.90
N TYR A 220 -6.15 13.68 -4.10
CA TYR A 220 -6.41 13.17 -2.76
C TYR A 220 -6.93 11.73 -2.81
N GLY A 221 -6.18 10.83 -2.21
CA GLY A 221 -6.51 9.40 -2.17
C GLY A 221 -6.16 8.64 -3.45
N GLU A 222 -5.52 9.27 -4.44
CA GLU A 222 -5.00 8.56 -5.60
C GLU A 222 -3.86 7.64 -5.17
N GLY A 223 -4.02 6.37 -5.49
CA GLY A 223 -3.07 5.32 -5.16
C GLY A 223 -2.15 4.94 -6.29
#